data_83b353e93da606e8b8dbb8e4533a1376
#
_entry.id   83b353e93da606e8b8dbb8e4533a1376
#
_cell.length_a   1.000
_cell.length_b   1.000
_cell.length_c   1.000
_cell.angle_alpha   90.00
_cell.angle_beta   90.00
_cell.angle_gamma   90.00
#
_symmetry.space_group_name_H-M   'P 1'
#
loop_
_entity.id
_entity.type
_entity.pdbx_description
1 polymer ?
#
loop_
_entity_poly.entity_id
_entity_poly.type
_entity_poly.pdbx_seq_one_letter_code
_entity_poly.pdbx_strand_id
1 'polypeptide(L)'
;MEKRVAVIGAGISGLLACKNIMEKGFNPIVFEARSGIGGVWSRTIESTKLQTPKSFYQFSDFAWPPSVTETFPDDKQVMEYIKAYAIHFNILPRIRFNCKVTCIDYVLHGNEDFPSWDLWGGTGWPFSPTGRWNVTVQDARDPTAPVEVYQLDFVILCIGKYSDLPNIPDFPLNRGPEVFNGKVLHSMDYAAMANDCAADLVANKRVTIIGFQKSAVDIAAAVANRNGVDHPCTLIFRTVHWIVPDYFLALTLKSLNRFTEFMVHKPGQGFFIWLLAVLLSPLLWIFIKLGEAYLKRKQPLKKYNMVPEHGFLKQLSSCIFTVLPANFYDRVEEGSLVLKKSQSFNFCKNGLVIDSEETPIATDIVIFATGYKSDEKLKNIFKSSYFQKCITESLAPFYRECIHPQIPQLAILGFADSPAILYTTEMRSKWLAHFLAGKFKLPTIREMEDDVKKWEKCMKYYANERYKRSCISALLPIYCNDQICKDMGFNPRRKKWLLAELFAPYCPDDYKYLCWQM
;
A
#
# COMPACT_ATOMS: atom_id res chain seq x y z
N MET A 1 -17.49 12.38 -29.41
CA MET A 1 -16.35 13.07 -28.80
C MET A 1 -15.50 12.04 -28.06
N GLU A 2 -14.19 12.10 -28.20
CA GLU A 2 -13.24 11.24 -27.48
C GLU A 2 -13.34 11.51 -25.97
N LYS A 3 -13.45 10.44 -25.18
CA LYS A 3 -13.57 10.56 -23.72
C LYS A 3 -12.21 10.88 -23.09
N ARG A 4 -12.15 11.93 -22.28
CA ARG A 4 -10.96 12.47 -21.66
C ARG A 4 -10.77 11.85 -20.28
N VAL A 5 -9.71 11.04 -20.12
CA VAL A 5 -9.37 10.34 -18.87
C VAL A 5 -8.06 10.87 -18.34
N ALA A 6 -8.03 11.22 -17.06
CA ALA A 6 -6.78 11.55 -16.36
C ALA A 6 -6.38 10.47 -15.37
N VAL A 7 -5.07 10.26 -15.27
CA VAL A 7 -4.40 9.48 -14.21
C VAL A 7 -3.57 10.44 -13.37
N ILE A 8 -3.75 10.44 -12.06
CA ILE A 8 -3.03 11.32 -11.14
C ILE A 8 -1.99 10.53 -10.37
N GLY A 9 -0.72 10.75 -10.71
CA GLY A 9 0.46 10.06 -10.20
C GLY A 9 1.06 9.06 -11.20
N ALA A 10 2.38 9.06 -11.34
CA ALA A 10 3.16 8.15 -12.21
C ALA A 10 4.00 7.13 -11.40
N GLY A 11 3.50 6.72 -10.25
CA GLY A 11 3.96 5.50 -9.57
C GLY A 11 3.46 4.23 -10.29
N ILE A 12 3.76 3.05 -9.77
CA ILE A 12 3.39 1.75 -10.37
C ILE A 12 1.90 1.70 -10.71
N SER A 13 1.01 2.14 -9.80
CA SER A 13 -0.44 2.11 -10.04
C SER A 13 -0.86 3.00 -11.21
N GLY A 14 -0.22 4.17 -11.36
CA GLY A 14 -0.50 5.08 -12.48
C GLY A 14 0.02 4.56 -13.81
N LEU A 15 1.19 3.93 -13.81
CA LEU A 15 1.73 3.28 -15.02
C LEU A 15 0.84 2.13 -15.47
N LEU A 16 0.37 1.27 -14.54
CA LEU A 16 -0.59 0.21 -14.82
C LEU A 16 -1.92 0.75 -15.35
N ALA A 17 -2.46 1.80 -14.72
CA ALA A 17 -3.69 2.45 -15.18
C ALA A 17 -3.54 2.98 -16.61
N CYS A 18 -2.49 3.76 -16.85
CA CYS A 18 -2.20 4.33 -18.16
C CYS A 18 -2.11 3.25 -19.25
N LYS A 19 -1.27 2.23 -19.02
CA LYS A 19 -1.07 1.12 -19.97
C LYS A 19 -2.39 0.40 -20.29
N ASN A 20 -3.13 -0.04 -19.27
CA ASN A 20 -4.33 -0.85 -19.50
C ASN A 20 -5.47 -0.06 -20.18
N ILE A 21 -5.61 1.24 -19.90
CA ILE A 21 -6.62 2.07 -20.60
C ILE A 21 -6.18 2.42 -22.02
N MET A 22 -4.87 2.59 -22.29
CA MET A 22 -4.35 2.73 -23.65
C MET A 22 -4.65 1.49 -24.50
N GLU A 23 -4.56 0.29 -23.96
CA GLU A 23 -4.92 -0.97 -24.65
C GLU A 23 -6.40 -1.05 -25.01
N LYS A 24 -7.26 -0.25 -24.38
CA LYS A 24 -8.69 -0.12 -24.73
C LYS A 24 -8.98 1.03 -25.68
N GLY A 25 -7.94 1.65 -26.24
CA GLY A 25 -8.06 2.73 -27.24
C GLY A 25 -8.25 4.13 -26.66
N PHE A 26 -8.10 4.31 -25.34
CA PHE A 26 -8.13 5.64 -24.74
C PHE A 26 -6.78 6.33 -24.86
N ASN A 27 -6.83 7.66 -24.79
CA ASN A 27 -5.66 8.53 -24.81
C ASN A 27 -5.56 9.30 -23.48
N PRO A 28 -5.06 8.65 -22.39
CA PRO A 28 -5.03 9.27 -21.08
C PRO A 28 -3.96 10.35 -20.96
N ILE A 29 -4.21 11.33 -20.07
CA ILE A 29 -3.21 12.28 -19.59
C ILE A 29 -2.80 11.83 -18.19
N VAL A 30 -1.50 11.67 -17.95
CA VAL A 30 -0.95 11.36 -16.63
C VAL A 30 -0.31 12.61 -16.05
N PHE A 31 -0.74 13.05 -14.86
CA PHE A 31 -0.13 14.15 -14.12
C PHE A 31 0.77 13.60 -13.01
N GLU A 32 2.05 13.96 -13.05
CA GLU A 32 3.02 13.59 -12.03
C GLU A 32 3.65 14.85 -11.43
N ALA A 33 3.59 14.94 -10.10
CA ALA A 33 4.11 16.11 -9.38
C ALA A 33 5.63 16.20 -9.41
N ARG A 34 6.32 15.10 -9.62
CA ARG A 34 7.78 15.01 -9.66
C ARG A 34 8.31 15.07 -11.10
N SER A 35 9.63 15.19 -11.22
CA SER A 35 10.33 15.17 -12.51
C SER A 35 10.54 13.77 -13.10
N GLY A 36 10.10 12.71 -12.42
CA GLY A 36 10.32 11.33 -12.84
C GLY A 36 9.24 10.37 -12.34
N ILE A 37 9.21 9.18 -12.93
CA ILE A 37 8.30 8.08 -12.56
C ILE A 37 8.79 7.31 -11.34
N GLY A 38 7.98 6.37 -10.83
CA GLY A 38 8.36 5.37 -9.84
C GLY A 38 7.69 5.53 -8.47
N GLY A 39 7.10 6.70 -8.18
CA GLY A 39 6.38 6.93 -6.93
C GLY A 39 7.26 6.72 -5.70
N VAL A 40 6.89 5.82 -4.78
CA VAL A 40 7.65 5.53 -3.56
C VAL A 40 9.06 5.00 -3.86
N TRP A 41 9.23 4.26 -4.95
CA TRP A 41 10.53 3.68 -5.32
C TRP A 41 11.55 4.72 -5.78
N SER A 42 11.13 5.89 -6.20
CA SER A 42 12.05 6.99 -6.56
C SER A 42 12.63 7.71 -5.34
N ARG A 43 12.17 7.40 -4.11
CA ARG A 43 12.61 8.01 -2.85
C ARG A 43 12.61 6.95 -1.76
N THR A 44 13.59 6.05 -1.80
CA THR A 44 13.83 5.04 -0.77
C THR A 44 15.25 5.21 -0.23
N ILE A 45 15.52 4.66 0.94
CA ILE A 45 16.89 4.57 1.44
C ILE A 45 17.65 3.50 0.65
N GLU A 46 18.96 3.66 0.50
CA GLU A 46 19.83 2.77 -0.29
C GLU A 46 19.78 1.29 0.13
N SER A 47 19.50 1.01 1.41
CA SER A 47 19.39 -0.37 1.91
C SER A 47 18.05 -1.02 1.63
N THR A 48 17.09 -0.34 0.99
CA THR A 48 15.75 -0.88 0.72
C THR A 48 15.79 -1.99 -0.30
N LYS A 49 15.19 -3.12 0.06
CA LYS A 49 14.95 -4.25 -0.84
C LYS A 49 13.47 -4.58 -0.91
N LEU A 50 13.06 -5.26 -1.96
CA LEU A 50 11.72 -5.84 -2.02
C LEU A 50 11.49 -6.73 -0.78
N GLN A 51 10.32 -6.61 -0.19
CA GLN A 51 9.86 -7.53 0.85
C GLN A 51 9.24 -8.80 0.25
N THR A 52 8.70 -8.69 -0.96
CA THR A 52 8.07 -9.77 -1.71
C THR A 52 9.08 -10.33 -2.71
N PRO A 53 9.19 -11.67 -2.88
CA PRO A 53 10.04 -12.23 -3.93
C PRO A 53 9.68 -11.69 -5.31
N LYS A 54 10.66 -11.46 -6.16
CA LYS A 54 10.46 -10.90 -7.51
C LYS A 54 9.42 -11.64 -8.35
N SER A 55 9.28 -12.97 -8.17
CA SER A 55 8.28 -13.79 -8.85
C SER A 55 6.83 -13.45 -8.49
N PHE A 56 6.60 -12.82 -7.35
CA PHE A 56 5.31 -12.29 -6.91
C PHE A 56 5.20 -10.77 -7.10
N TYR A 57 6.33 -10.08 -7.26
CA TYR A 57 6.40 -8.66 -7.56
C TYR A 57 6.82 -8.43 -9.01
N GLN A 58 5.98 -8.90 -9.91
CA GLN A 58 6.18 -8.86 -11.36
C GLN A 58 4.89 -8.41 -12.04
N PHE A 59 5.00 -7.67 -13.15
CA PHE A 59 3.87 -7.45 -14.04
C PHE A 59 3.55 -8.75 -14.78
N SER A 60 2.27 -9.04 -14.99
CA SER A 60 1.86 -10.31 -15.60
C SER A 60 2.33 -10.45 -17.05
N ASP A 61 2.56 -9.34 -17.73
CA ASP A 61 2.93 -9.25 -19.14
C ASP A 61 4.35 -8.71 -19.39
N PHE A 62 5.11 -8.46 -18.32
CA PHE A 62 6.49 -7.98 -18.42
C PHE A 62 7.37 -8.63 -17.34
N ALA A 63 8.17 -9.61 -17.77
CA ALA A 63 9.04 -10.35 -16.86
C ALA A 63 10.26 -9.52 -16.41
N TRP A 64 10.83 -9.88 -15.26
CA TRP A 64 12.12 -9.37 -14.83
C TRP A 64 13.23 -9.72 -15.83
N PRO A 65 14.21 -8.83 -16.04
CA PRO A 65 15.37 -9.13 -16.87
C PRO A 65 16.13 -10.34 -16.30
N PRO A 66 16.65 -11.24 -17.15
CA PRO A 66 17.46 -12.39 -16.69
C PRO A 66 18.69 -12.00 -15.88
N SER A 67 19.22 -10.79 -16.07
CA SER A 67 20.36 -10.24 -15.32
C SER A 67 20.06 -10.02 -13.83
N VAL A 68 18.79 -9.86 -13.44
CA VAL A 68 18.39 -9.77 -12.04
C VAL A 68 18.23 -11.17 -11.49
N THR A 69 19.23 -11.67 -10.77
CA THR A 69 19.26 -13.03 -10.21
C THR A 69 18.70 -13.10 -8.80
N GLU A 70 18.72 -12.00 -8.06
CA GLU A 70 18.27 -11.90 -6.67
C GLU A 70 16.79 -12.24 -6.52
N THR A 71 16.46 -12.95 -5.45
CA THR A 71 15.06 -13.22 -5.07
C THR A 71 14.35 -11.94 -4.61
N PHE A 72 15.09 -11.06 -3.94
CA PHE A 72 14.62 -9.78 -3.39
C PHE A 72 15.47 -8.64 -3.97
N PRO A 73 15.15 -8.14 -5.17
CA PRO A 73 15.84 -7.02 -5.79
C PRO A 73 15.90 -5.78 -4.90
N ASP A 74 16.96 -4.99 -5.05
CA ASP A 74 17.12 -3.71 -4.39
C ASP A 74 16.32 -2.58 -5.07
N ASP A 75 16.37 -1.39 -4.50
CA ASP A 75 15.65 -0.22 -4.99
C ASP A 75 16.07 0.19 -6.41
N LYS A 76 17.36 0.09 -6.75
CA LYS A 76 17.89 0.43 -8.07
C LYS A 76 17.37 -0.53 -9.14
N GLN A 77 17.42 -1.83 -8.85
CA GLN A 77 16.89 -2.88 -9.74
C GLN A 77 15.37 -2.73 -9.94
N VAL A 78 14.62 -2.40 -8.87
CA VAL A 78 13.18 -2.14 -8.98
C VAL A 78 12.90 -0.90 -9.82
N MET A 79 13.66 0.18 -9.65
CA MET A 79 13.49 1.40 -10.46
C MET A 79 13.81 1.17 -11.93
N GLU A 80 14.86 0.41 -12.24
CA GLU A 80 15.20 0.02 -13.62
C GLU A 80 14.08 -0.80 -14.26
N TYR A 81 13.52 -1.76 -13.52
CA TYR A 81 12.39 -2.57 -13.95
C TYR A 81 11.15 -1.72 -14.26
N ILE A 82 10.80 -0.76 -13.38
CA ILE A 82 9.69 0.16 -13.60
C ILE A 82 9.92 1.06 -14.82
N LYS A 83 11.15 1.57 -14.99
CA LYS A 83 11.52 2.38 -16.16
C LYS A 83 11.42 1.58 -17.46
N ALA A 84 11.95 0.35 -17.45
CA ALA A 84 11.88 -0.54 -18.60
C ALA A 84 10.42 -0.85 -18.99
N TYR A 85 9.53 -1.08 -18.02
CA TYR A 85 8.09 -1.23 -18.24
C TYR A 85 7.47 0.00 -18.91
N ALA A 86 7.75 1.19 -18.38
CA ALA A 86 7.19 2.43 -18.91
C ALA A 86 7.64 2.73 -20.35
N ILE A 87 8.90 2.39 -20.67
CA ILE A 87 9.45 2.52 -22.03
C ILE A 87 8.82 1.48 -22.97
N HIS A 88 8.79 0.21 -22.54
CA HIS A 88 8.27 -0.89 -23.36
C HIS A 88 6.82 -0.66 -23.82
N PHE A 89 5.98 -0.14 -22.94
CA PHE A 89 4.57 0.13 -23.26
C PHE A 89 4.31 1.58 -23.73
N ASN A 90 5.37 2.34 -24.05
CA ASN A 90 5.26 3.71 -24.57
C ASN A 90 4.38 4.63 -23.69
N ILE A 91 4.53 4.53 -22.37
CA ILE A 91 3.74 5.29 -21.40
C ILE A 91 4.28 6.71 -21.22
N LEU A 92 5.62 6.88 -21.29
CA LEU A 92 6.31 8.14 -20.98
C LEU A 92 5.73 9.36 -21.73
N PRO A 93 5.38 9.29 -23.04
CA PRO A 93 4.80 10.43 -23.77
C PRO A 93 3.44 10.89 -23.24
N ARG A 94 2.77 10.09 -22.39
CA ARG A 94 1.49 10.42 -21.77
C ARG A 94 1.62 11.19 -20.46
N ILE A 95 2.86 11.28 -19.91
CA ILE A 95 3.11 11.83 -18.60
C ILE A 95 3.53 13.30 -18.71
N ARG A 96 2.80 14.15 -17.98
CA ARG A 96 3.17 15.53 -17.72
C ARG A 96 3.86 15.60 -16.37
N PHE A 97 5.18 15.72 -16.39
CA PHE A 97 6.00 15.85 -15.20
C PHE A 97 5.95 17.26 -14.61
N ASN A 98 6.31 17.37 -13.33
CA ASN A 98 6.26 18.62 -12.54
C ASN A 98 4.87 19.26 -12.50
N CYS A 99 3.83 18.47 -12.68
CA CYS A 99 2.42 18.86 -12.71
C CYS A 99 1.72 18.31 -11.47
N LYS A 100 1.61 19.14 -10.42
CA LYS A 100 0.96 18.77 -9.16
C LYS A 100 -0.54 19.05 -9.26
N VAL A 101 -1.35 17.99 -9.18
CA VAL A 101 -2.79 18.16 -9.00
C VAL A 101 -3.04 18.60 -7.56
N THR A 102 -3.62 19.79 -7.40
CA THR A 102 -3.89 20.40 -6.10
C THR A 102 -5.32 20.19 -5.64
N CYS A 103 -6.27 20.06 -6.59
CA CYS A 103 -7.68 19.95 -6.30
C CYS A 103 -8.44 19.25 -7.44
N ILE A 104 -9.49 18.52 -7.09
CA ILE A 104 -10.48 17.99 -8.04
C ILE A 104 -11.90 18.38 -7.59
N ASP A 105 -12.72 18.79 -8.56
CA ASP A 105 -14.06 19.29 -8.34
C ASP A 105 -15.02 18.68 -9.37
N TYR A 106 -16.10 18.03 -8.90
CA TYR A 106 -17.08 17.44 -9.78
C TYR A 106 -18.21 18.40 -10.08
N VAL A 107 -18.39 18.73 -11.32
CA VAL A 107 -19.39 19.70 -11.79
C VAL A 107 -20.49 18.98 -12.56
N LEU A 108 -21.72 19.14 -12.11
CA LEU A 108 -22.93 18.70 -12.83
C LEU A 108 -23.47 19.84 -13.68
N HIS A 109 -23.94 19.47 -14.87
CA HIS A 109 -24.71 20.36 -15.73
C HIS A 109 -26.19 19.99 -15.57
N GLY A 110 -26.98 20.87 -14.93
CA GLY A 110 -28.42 20.65 -14.66
C GLY A 110 -28.74 20.67 -13.15
N ASN A 111 -30.01 20.44 -12.82
CA ASN A 111 -30.54 20.45 -11.46
C ASN A 111 -30.54 19.05 -10.82
N GLU A 112 -29.61 18.17 -11.20
CA GLU A 112 -29.55 16.82 -10.64
C GLU A 112 -28.94 16.84 -9.25
N ASP A 113 -29.57 16.09 -8.32
CA ASP A 113 -29.07 15.84 -6.97
C ASP A 113 -28.36 14.46 -6.95
N PHE A 114 -27.05 14.47 -7.16
CA PHE A 114 -26.28 13.22 -7.25
C PHE A 114 -26.28 12.36 -5.97
N PRO A 115 -26.50 12.88 -4.75
CA PRO A 115 -26.70 12.03 -3.58
C PRO A 115 -27.94 11.12 -3.66
N SER A 116 -28.92 11.46 -4.49
CA SER A 116 -30.15 10.65 -4.67
C SER A 116 -30.04 9.57 -5.77
N TRP A 117 -28.89 9.41 -6.42
CA TRP A 117 -28.74 8.40 -7.49
C TRP A 117 -28.76 6.97 -6.95
N ASP A 118 -29.55 6.10 -7.59
CA ASP A 118 -29.55 4.66 -7.37
C ASP A 118 -28.42 3.95 -8.10
N LEU A 119 -28.01 4.50 -9.25
CA LEU A 119 -26.96 3.98 -10.09
C LEU A 119 -25.73 4.90 -10.06
N TRP A 120 -24.56 4.30 -9.98
CA TRP A 120 -23.30 5.03 -10.00
C TRP A 120 -23.19 5.96 -11.21
N GLY A 121 -22.86 7.24 -10.99
CA GLY A 121 -22.86 8.26 -12.05
C GLY A 121 -24.20 8.47 -12.74
N GLY A 122 -25.31 8.11 -12.10
CA GLY A 122 -26.68 8.21 -12.62
C GLY A 122 -27.08 7.10 -13.60
N THR A 123 -26.13 6.32 -14.13
CA THR A 123 -26.40 5.34 -15.21
C THR A 123 -25.80 3.96 -14.98
N GLY A 124 -24.88 3.82 -14.02
CA GLY A 124 -24.05 2.62 -13.82
C GLY A 124 -22.93 2.44 -14.87
N TRP A 125 -22.86 3.31 -15.88
CA TRP A 125 -21.78 3.33 -16.86
C TRP A 125 -20.64 4.25 -16.44
N PRO A 126 -19.42 4.09 -17.01
CA PRO A 126 -18.23 4.84 -16.57
C PRO A 126 -18.33 6.35 -16.84
N PHE A 127 -19.11 6.77 -17.83
CA PHE A 127 -19.21 8.16 -18.24
C PHE A 127 -20.64 8.67 -18.09
N SER A 128 -20.82 9.69 -17.25
CA SER A 128 -22.10 10.41 -17.17
C SER A 128 -22.27 11.35 -18.36
N PRO A 129 -23.49 11.55 -18.83
CA PRO A 129 -23.78 12.58 -19.85
C PRO A 129 -23.68 14.00 -19.27
N THR A 130 -23.93 14.19 -17.97
CA THR A 130 -24.14 15.49 -17.32
C THR A 130 -23.01 15.92 -16.40
N GLY A 131 -22.14 15.01 -15.96
CA GLY A 131 -21.08 15.33 -14.99
C GLY A 131 -19.67 15.31 -15.58
N ARG A 132 -18.80 16.18 -15.05
CA ARG A 132 -17.38 16.30 -15.41
C ARG A 132 -16.53 16.63 -14.19
N TRP A 133 -15.28 16.20 -14.21
CA TRP A 133 -14.27 16.59 -13.22
C TRP A 133 -13.47 17.78 -13.73
N ASN A 134 -13.39 18.85 -12.93
CA ASN A 134 -12.41 19.89 -13.07
C ASN A 134 -11.19 19.54 -12.23
N VAL A 135 -10.05 19.31 -12.86
CA VAL A 135 -8.78 18.97 -12.23
C VAL A 135 -7.87 20.19 -12.28
N THR A 136 -7.54 20.73 -11.12
CA THR A 136 -6.65 21.89 -10.97
C THR A 136 -5.21 21.40 -10.84
N VAL A 137 -4.36 21.87 -11.75
CA VAL A 137 -2.96 21.49 -11.87
C VAL A 137 -2.08 22.72 -11.69
N GLN A 138 -1.01 22.57 -10.94
CA GLN A 138 0.00 23.61 -10.69
C GLN A 138 1.39 23.10 -11.03
N ASP A 139 2.27 23.96 -11.53
CA ASP A 139 3.69 23.62 -11.69
C ASP A 139 4.29 23.36 -10.29
N ALA A 140 4.81 22.16 -10.08
CA ALA A 140 5.36 21.76 -8.79
C ALA A 140 6.70 22.45 -8.45
N ARG A 141 7.35 23.09 -9.44
CA ARG A 141 8.63 23.82 -9.28
C ARG A 141 8.40 25.28 -8.92
N ASP A 142 7.24 25.82 -9.33
CA ASP A 142 6.87 27.22 -9.08
C ASP A 142 5.45 27.30 -8.49
N PRO A 143 5.31 27.37 -7.16
CA PRO A 143 4.01 27.53 -6.49
C PRO A 143 3.30 28.86 -6.81
N THR A 144 3.99 29.82 -7.43
CA THR A 144 3.41 31.13 -7.82
C THR A 144 2.90 31.13 -9.26
N ALA A 145 3.23 30.10 -10.05
CA ALA A 145 2.73 29.95 -11.41
C ALA A 145 1.21 29.85 -11.44
N PRO A 146 0.56 30.36 -12.48
CA PRO A 146 -0.88 30.23 -12.64
C PRO A 146 -1.31 28.76 -12.73
N VAL A 147 -2.45 28.44 -12.12
CA VAL A 147 -3.02 27.09 -12.17
C VAL A 147 -3.70 26.85 -13.49
N GLU A 148 -3.59 25.63 -14.01
CA GLU A 148 -4.34 25.15 -15.17
C GLU A 148 -5.53 24.30 -14.68
N VAL A 149 -6.69 24.42 -15.34
CA VAL A 149 -7.87 23.61 -15.03
C VAL A 149 -8.20 22.73 -16.22
N TYR A 150 -8.20 21.43 -16.02
CA TYR A 150 -8.56 20.42 -17.02
C TYR A 150 -9.96 19.88 -16.75
N GLN A 151 -10.84 19.96 -17.73
CA GLN A 151 -12.15 19.34 -17.66
C GLN A 151 -12.07 17.92 -18.23
N LEU A 152 -12.46 16.91 -17.43
CA LEU A 152 -12.24 15.49 -17.69
C LEU A 152 -13.51 14.67 -17.47
N ASP A 153 -13.69 13.62 -18.28
CA ASP A 153 -14.82 12.71 -18.17
C ASP A 153 -14.63 11.65 -17.08
N PHE A 154 -13.38 11.34 -16.73
CA PHE A 154 -13.04 10.35 -15.70
C PHE A 154 -11.67 10.64 -15.07
N VAL A 155 -11.56 10.41 -13.76
CA VAL A 155 -10.32 10.60 -13.01
C VAL A 155 -9.90 9.29 -12.32
N ILE A 156 -8.62 8.94 -12.43
CA ILE A 156 -8.03 7.79 -11.74
C ILE A 156 -6.97 8.30 -10.77
N LEU A 157 -7.25 8.23 -9.47
CA LEU A 157 -6.32 8.62 -8.42
C LEU A 157 -5.31 7.50 -8.16
N CYS A 158 -4.05 7.76 -8.51
CA CYS A 158 -2.89 6.89 -8.27
C CYS A 158 -1.86 7.59 -7.38
N ILE A 159 -2.33 8.40 -6.42
CA ILE A 159 -1.52 9.31 -5.61
C ILE A 159 -0.65 8.62 -4.56
N GLY A 160 -0.78 7.30 -4.43
CA GLY A 160 -0.05 6.51 -3.45
C GLY A 160 -0.51 6.76 -2.01
N LYS A 161 -0.14 5.83 -1.14
CA LYS A 161 -0.55 5.81 0.27
C LYS A 161 0.58 6.23 1.20
N TYR A 162 1.83 5.98 0.81
CA TYR A 162 3.02 6.15 1.65
C TYR A 162 3.89 7.30 1.15
N SER A 163 3.29 8.50 1.01
CA SER A 163 4.00 9.71 0.56
C SER A 163 3.27 11.00 0.99
N ASP A 164 4.01 12.09 0.95
CA ASP A 164 3.61 13.50 0.98
C ASP A 164 3.06 14.02 2.32
N LEU A 165 2.24 13.27 3.05
CA LEU A 165 1.68 13.71 4.32
C LEU A 165 2.16 12.81 5.48
N PRO A 166 3.24 13.19 6.19
CA PRO A 166 3.80 12.40 7.27
C PRO A 166 2.87 12.37 8.49
N ASN A 167 2.85 11.24 9.19
CA ASN A 167 2.16 11.12 10.46
C ASN A 167 3.13 11.45 11.60
N ILE A 168 3.12 12.69 12.06
CA ILE A 168 3.92 13.14 13.21
C ILE A 168 3.02 13.13 14.44
N PRO A 169 3.48 12.55 15.59
CA PRO A 169 2.73 12.58 16.83
C PRO A 169 2.53 14.00 17.34
N ASP A 170 1.40 14.25 18.00
CA ASP A 170 1.15 15.49 18.74
C ASP A 170 1.84 15.44 20.11
N PHE A 171 2.34 16.57 20.57
CA PHE A 171 3.03 16.70 21.84
C PHE A 171 2.36 17.76 22.71
N PRO A 172 2.35 17.59 24.04
CA PRO A 172 1.99 18.66 24.97
C PRO A 172 2.95 19.85 24.81
N LEU A 173 2.47 21.03 25.16
CA LEU A 173 3.27 22.27 25.13
C LEU A 173 4.60 22.08 25.91
N ASN A 174 5.70 22.53 25.32
CA ASN A 174 7.07 22.43 25.86
C ASN A 174 7.54 20.97 26.07
N ARG A 175 6.98 20.02 25.31
CA ARG A 175 7.40 18.61 25.35
C ARG A 175 7.60 18.01 23.96
N GLY A 176 7.48 18.82 22.93
CA GLY A 176 7.67 18.44 21.53
C GLY A 176 9.06 18.78 20.99
N PRO A 177 9.24 18.67 19.68
CA PRO A 177 10.49 19.00 19.00
C PRO A 177 11.03 20.42 19.24
N GLU A 178 10.17 21.35 19.64
CA GLU A 178 10.52 22.76 19.90
C GLU A 178 11.50 22.99 21.06
N VAL A 179 11.59 22.03 22.00
CA VAL A 179 12.54 22.11 23.12
C VAL A 179 13.85 21.40 22.85
N PHE A 180 13.98 20.69 21.74
CA PHE A 180 15.11 19.83 21.43
C PHE A 180 16.18 20.58 20.63
N ASN A 181 17.43 20.50 21.07
CA ASN A 181 18.57 21.15 20.40
C ASN A 181 19.08 20.38 19.17
N GLY A 182 18.67 19.11 19.01
CA GLY A 182 19.11 18.27 17.90
C GLY A 182 18.22 18.42 16.67
N LYS A 183 18.41 17.54 15.69
CA LYS A 183 17.66 17.53 14.44
C LYS A 183 16.51 16.54 14.50
N VAL A 184 15.33 16.96 14.03
CA VAL A 184 14.15 16.11 13.91
C VAL A 184 13.71 16.07 12.45
N LEU A 185 13.45 14.87 11.92
CA LEU A 185 12.94 14.65 10.57
C LEU A 185 11.98 13.47 10.53
N HIS A 186 11.19 13.40 9.48
CA HIS A 186 10.43 12.20 9.15
C HIS A 186 11.25 11.27 8.25
N SER A 187 10.98 9.97 8.29
CA SER A 187 11.62 8.96 7.41
C SER A 187 11.44 9.27 5.91
N MET A 188 10.39 10.00 5.55
CA MET A 188 10.16 10.50 4.20
C MET A 188 11.25 11.50 3.76
N ASP A 189 11.60 12.43 4.64
CA ASP A 189 12.61 13.47 4.36
C ASP A 189 14.00 12.84 4.32
N TYR A 190 14.28 11.89 5.23
CA TYR A 190 15.52 11.13 5.24
C TYR A 190 15.70 10.30 3.96
N ALA A 191 14.65 9.60 3.51
CA ALA A 191 14.67 8.82 2.27
C ALA A 191 14.68 9.68 0.98
N ALA A 192 14.36 10.97 1.07
CA ALA A 192 14.42 11.89 -0.06
C ALA A 192 15.79 12.53 -0.26
N MET A 193 16.72 12.38 0.70
CA MET A 193 18.09 12.88 0.61
C MET A 193 18.90 12.04 -0.38
N ALA A 194 19.94 12.64 -0.96
CA ALA A 194 20.98 11.87 -1.64
C ALA A 194 21.65 10.92 -0.63
N ASN A 195 22.02 9.71 -1.07
CA ASN A 195 22.53 8.66 -0.17
C ASN A 195 23.73 9.13 0.66
N ASP A 196 24.69 9.85 0.04
CA ASP A 196 25.85 10.39 0.75
C ASP A 196 25.43 11.42 1.82
N CYS A 197 24.49 12.32 1.48
CA CYS A 197 23.98 13.32 2.43
C CYS A 197 23.22 12.67 3.61
N ALA A 198 22.44 11.63 3.35
CA ALA A 198 21.73 10.89 4.39
C ALA A 198 22.71 10.14 5.30
N ALA A 199 23.75 9.55 4.70
CA ALA A 199 24.80 8.85 5.40
C ALA A 199 25.65 9.79 6.28
N ASP A 200 26.04 10.96 5.76
CA ASP A 200 26.84 11.97 6.50
C ASP A 200 26.05 12.61 7.62
N LEU A 201 24.74 12.81 7.42
CA LEU A 201 23.86 13.33 8.46
C LEU A 201 23.92 12.50 9.75
N VAL A 202 23.90 11.17 9.64
CA VAL A 202 23.84 10.26 10.80
C VAL A 202 25.21 9.81 11.29
N ALA A 203 26.28 10.06 10.53
CA ALA A 203 27.64 9.61 10.88
C ALA A 203 28.11 10.16 12.22
N ASN A 204 28.58 9.28 13.11
CA ASN A 204 29.07 9.59 14.44
C ASN A 204 28.05 10.39 15.30
N LYS A 205 26.76 10.13 15.11
CA LYS A 205 25.68 10.75 15.87
C LYS A 205 24.87 9.69 16.61
N ARG A 206 24.36 10.07 17.77
CA ARG A 206 23.37 9.28 18.50
C ARG A 206 22.01 9.49 17.82
N VAL A 207 21.50 8.47 17.14
CA VAL A 207 20.28 8.56 16.37
C VAL A 207 19.18 7.75 17.05
N THR A 208 18.03 8.38 17.24
CA THR A 208 16.83 7.69 17.73
C THR A 208 15.77 7.61 16.65
N ILE A 209 15.28 6.41 16.38
CA ILE A 209 14.22 6.12 15.42
C ILE A 209 12.93 5.85 16.20
N ILE A 210 11.82 6.48 15.77
CA ILE A 210 10.50 6.27 16.38
C ILE A 210 9.62 5.49 15.42
N GLY A 211 9.24 4.27 15.78
CA GLY A 211 8.39 3.38 14.97
C GLY A 211 8.87 1.94 14.96
N PHE A 212 8.11 1.02 14.34
CA PHE A 212 8.46 -0.41 14.29
C PHE A 212 7.96 -1.13 13.04
N GLN A 213 7.83 -0.42 11.93
CA GLN A 213 7.55 -1.04 10.63
C GLN A 213 8.76 -0.93 9.70
N LYS A 214 8.61 -1.31 8.43
CA LYS A 214 9.71 -1.47 7.47
C LYS A 214 10.69 -0.29 7.47
N SER A 215 10.21 0.94 7.32
CA SER A 215 11.10 2.12 7.31
C SER A 215 11.90 2.26 8.60
N ALA A 216 11.26 2.00 9.75
CA ALA A 216 11.93 2.12 11.06
C ALA A 216 13.08 1.12 11.21
N VAL A 217 12.80 -0.17 10.91
CA VAL A 217 13.80 -1.23 11.09
C VAL A 217 14.93 -1.14 10.06
N ASP A 218 14.63 -0.72 8.82
CA ASP A 218 15.65 -0.55 7.78
C ASP A 218 16.58 0.62 8.10
N ILE A 219 16.03 1.79 8.48
CA ILE A 219 16.83 2.95 8.86
C ILE A 219 17.66 2.62 10.12
N ALA A 220 17.06 1.99 11.12
CA ALA A 220 17.76 1.63 12.34
C ALA A 220 18.94 0.67 12.09
N ALA A 221 18.72 -0.34 11.24
CA ALA A 221 19.78 -1.27 10.85
C ALA A 221 20.89 -0.58 10.03
N ALA A 222 20.53 0.33 9.11
CA ALA A 222 21.50 1.09 8.33
C ALA A 222 22.36 2.03 9.20
N VAL A 223 21.72 2.75 10.14
CA VAL A 223 22.42 3.62 11.10
C VAL A 223 23.32 2.81 12.03
N ALA A 224 22.82 1.71 12.59
CA ALA A 224 23.60 0.82 13.45
C ALA A 224 24.84 0.26 12.73
N ASN A 225 24.67 -0.13 11.45
CA ASN A 225 25.78 -0.60 10.62
C ASN A 225 26.86 0.47 10.38
N ARG A 226 26.46 1.73 10.26
CA ARG A 226 27.39 2.83 9.99
C ARG A 226 28.13 3.27 11.24
N ASN A 227 27.42 3.39 12.37
CA ASN A 227 27.94 4.03 13.57
C ASN A 227 28.52 3.04 14.61
N GLY A 228 28.17 1.75 14.49
CA GLY A 228 28.65 0.72 15.39
C GLY A 228 28.22 0.95 16.84
N VAL A 229 29.03 0.42 17.75
CA VAL A 229 28.78 0.46 19.21
C VAL A 229 29.14 1.80 19.85
N ASP A 230 29.97 2.61 19.21
CA ASP A 230 30.41 3.91 19.76
C ASP A 230 29.27 4.95 19.75
N HIS A 231 28.40 4.87 18.75
CA HIS A 231 27.21 5.71 18.61
C HIS A 231 25.97 4.87 18.28
N PRO A 232 25.47 4.06 19.23
CA PRO A 232 24.39 3.10 18.96
C PRO A 232 23.11 3.80 18.52
N CYS A 233 22.41 3.17 17.57
CA CYS A 233 21.08 3.59 17.17
C CYS A 233 20.05 3.11 18.19
N THR A 234 19.18 3.99 18.66
CA THR A 234 18.05 3.62 19.53
C THR A 234 16.76 3.52 18.72
N LEU A 235 16.05 2.40 18.82
CA LEU A 235 14.75 2.18 18.19
C LEU A 235 13.65 2.16 19.25
N ILE A 236 12.79 3.18 19.26
CA ILE A 236 11.67 3.31 20.21
C ILE A 236 10.37 2.89 19.53
N PHE A 237 9.59 2.02 20.17
CA PHE A 237 8.33 1.52 19.64
C PHE A 237 7.31 1.23 20.74
N ARG A 238 6.01 1.36 20.38
CA ARG A 238 4.88 1.10 21.30
C ARG A 238 4.49 -0.37 21.33
N THR A 239 4.37 -0.96 20.16
CA THR A 239 3.84 -2.32 19.98
C THR A 239 4.83 -3.18 19.24
N VAL A 240 5.10 -4.35 19.78
CA VAL A 240 5.87 -5.37 19.07
C VAL A 240 5.00 -6.01 18.00
N HIS A 241 5.53 -6.12 16.78
CA HIS A 241 4.92 -6.82 15.67
C HIS A 241 5.74 -8.07 15.32
N TRP A 242 5.09 -9.04 14.66
CA TRP A 242 5.80 -10.15 14.04
C TRP A 242 6.64 -9.61 12.90
N ILE A 243 7.96 -9.60 13.09
CA ILE A 243 8.93 -9.33 12.04
C ILE A 243 9.41 -10.68 11.53
N VAL A 244 9.35 -10.90 10.23
CA VAL A 244 9.62 -12.22 9.63
C VAL A 244 10.90 -12.17 8.79
N PRO A 245 11.69 -13.26 8.76
CA PRO A 245 12.74 -13.39 7.76
C PRO A 245 12.16 -13.43 6.34
N ASP A 246 12.94 -12.99 5.38
CA ASP A 246 12.55 -12.93 3.96
C ASP A 246 12.10 -14.30 3.40
N TYR A 247 12.85 -15.36 3.70
CA TYR A 247 12.50 -16.73 3.28
C TYR A 247 11.16 -17.21 3.86
N PHE A 248 10.79 -16.75 5.08
CA PHE A 248 9.51 -17.11 5.70
C PHE A 248 8.34 -16.46 4.97
N LEU A 249 8.49 -15.21 4.57
CA LEU A 249 7.49 -14.55 3.76
C LEU A 249 7.38 -15.20 2.37
N ALA A 250 8.51 -15.56 1.75
CA ALA A 250 8.52 -16.30 0.48
C ALA A 250 7.76 -17.62 0.58
N LEU A 251 7.94 -18.38 1.68
CA LEU A 251 7.20 -19.61 1.95
C LEU A 251 5.69 -19.33 2.14
N THR A 252 5.34 -18.28 2.88
CA THR A 252 3.94 -17.87 3.09
C THR A 252 3.27 -17.55 1.75
N LEU A 253 3.94 -16.81 0.86
CA LEU A 253 3.40 -16.48 -0.46
C LEU A 253 3.23 -17.72 -1.36
N LYS A 254 4.15 -18.69 -1.28
CA LYS A 254 3.99 -19.98 -1.98
C LYS A 254 2.82 -20.81 -1.45
N SER A 255 2.34 -20.55 -0.24
CA SER A 255 1.13 -21.20 0.31
C SER A 255 -0.17 -20.50 -0.07
N LEU A 256 -0.13 -19.35 -0.77
CA LEU A 256 -1.32 -18.68 -1.29
C LEU A 256 -1.88 -19.45 -2.50
N ASN A 257 -2.78 -20.38 -2.22
CA ASN A 257 -3.49 -21.20 -3.20
C ASN A 257 -4.97 -21.33 -2.80
N ARG A 258 -5.79 -21.89 -3.67
CA ARG A 258 -7.23 -21.99 -3.40
C ARG A 258 -7.57 -22.87 -2.20
N PHE A 259 -6.77 -23.91 -1.95
CA PHE A 259 -6.99 -24.79 -0.82
C PHE A 259 -6.84 -24.02 0.51
N THR A 260 -5.81 -23.20 0.64
CA THR A 260 -5.63 -22.36 1.84
C THR A 260 -6.75 -21.32 1.99
N GLU A 261 -7.26 -20.76 0.89
CA GLU A 261 -8.42 -19.87 0.95
C GLU A 261 -9.74 -20.57 1.30
N PHE A 262 -9.86 -21.89 1.13
CA PHE A 262 -11.04 -22.62 1.65
C PHE A 262 -11.06 -22.71 3.18
N MET A 263 -9.93 -22.51 3.83
CA MET A 263 -9.84 -22.47 5.30
C MET A 263 -10.33 -21.13 5.88
N VAL A 264 -10.60 -20.13 5.01
CA VAL A 264 -10.99 -18.77 5.38
C VAL A 264 -12.43 -18.50 4.95
N HIS A 265 -13.23 -17.93 5.86
CA HIS A 265 -14.60 -17.50 5.54
C HIS A 265 -14.58 -16.40 4.47
N LYS A 266 -15.47 -16.50 3.49
CA LYS A 266 -15.57 -15.57 2.36
C LYS A 266 -16.78 -14.65 2.53
N PRO A 267 -16.67 -13.38 2.08
CA PRO A 267 -17.83 -12.47 2.08
C PRO A 267 -18.99 -13.03 1.24
N GLY A 268 -20.20 -13.05 1.81
CA GLY A 268 -21.40 -13.49 1.09
C GLY A 268 -21.43 -14.97 0.66
N GLN A 269 -20.62 -15.82 1.28
CA GLN A 269 -20.55 -17.25 0.96
C GLN A 269 -21.85 -17.99 1.23
N GLY A 270 -22.19 -18.98 0.36
CA GLY A 270 -23.28 -19.91 0.59
C GLY A 270 -22.96 -20.95 1.67
N PHE A 271 -23.99 -21.66 2.14
CA PHE A 271 -23.90 -22.62 3.24
C PHE A 271 -22.79 -23.67 3.07
N PHE A 272 -22.63 -24.28 1.90
CA PHE A 272 -21.63 -25.32 1.67
C PHE A 272 -20.19 -24.79 1.77
N ILE A 273 -19.92 -23.60 1.24
CA ILE A 273 -18.59 -22.97 1.34
C ILE A 273 -18.33 -22.55 2.79
N TRP A 274 -19.34 -22.06 3.49
CA TRP A 274 -19.26 -21.75 4.91
C TRP A 274 -18.91 -22.99 5.73
N LEU A 275 -19.63 -24.11 5.51
CA LEU A 275 -19.39 -25.38 6.21
C LEU A 275 -17.96 -25.89 5.93
N LEU A 276 -17.50 -25.81 4.69
CA LEU A 276 -16.14 -26.20 4.32
C LEU A 276 -15.10 -25.35 5.06
N ALA A 277 -15.30 -24.04 5.15
CA ALA A 277 -14.41 -23.15 5.90
C ALA A 277 -14.42 -23.49 7.40
N VAL A 278 -15.56 -23.82 7.99
CA VAL A 278 -15.66 -24.28 9.39
C VAL A 278 -14.87 -25.56 9.61
N LEU A 279 -14.99 -26.54 8.73
CA LEU A 279 -14.29 -27.83 8.83
C LEU A 279 -12.77 -27.70 8.63
N LEU A 280 -12.34 -26.77 7.78
CA LEU A 280 -10.92 -26.58 7.46
C LEU A 280 -10.21 -25.51 8.33
N SER A 281 -10.95 -24.64 9.01
CA SER A 281 -10.36 -23.58 9.84
C SER A 281 -9.44 -24.10 10.95
N PRO A 282 -9.64 -25.28 11.58
CA PRO A 282 -8.67 -25.84 12.51
C PRO A 282 -7.28 -26.08 11.89
N LEU A 283 -7.22 -26.45 10.60
CA LEU A 283 -5.95 -26.61 9.89
C LEU A 283 -5.24 -25.26 9.73
N LEU A 284 -5.96 -24.21 9.37
CA LEU A 284 -5.40 -22.86 9.31
C LEU A 284 -4.81 -22.47 10.67
N TRP A 285 -5.54 -22.70 11.73
CA TRP A 285 -5.07 -22.42 13.09
C TRP A 285 -3.79 -23.20 13.42
N ILE A 286 -3.71 -24.49 13.08
CA ILE A 286 -2.51 -25.32 13.26
C ILE A 286 -1.33 -24.74 12.47
N PHE A 287 -1.50 -24.42 11.19
CA PHE A 287 -0.43 -23.83 10.36
C PHE A 287 0.08 -22.51 10.93
N ILE A 288 -0.83 -21.65 11.37
CA ILE A 288 -0.44 -20.37 12.00
C ILE A 288 0.34 -20.61 13.30
N LYS A 289 -0.11 -21.54 14.16
CA LYS A 289 0.59 -21.86 15.42
C LYS A 289 1.96 -22.49 15.20
N LEU A 290 2.09 -23.34 14.19
CA LEU A 290 3.40 -23.89 13.80
C LEU A 290 4.32 -22.78 13.28
N GLY A 291 3.82 -21.84 12.48
CA GLY A 291 4.57 -20.67 12.04
C GLY A 291 5.03 -19.79 13.22
N GLU A 292 4.12 -19.49 14.16
CA GLU A 292 4.46 -18.74 15.38
C GLU A 292 5.56 -19.45 16.21
N ALA A 293 5.42 -20.77 16.40
CA ALA A 293 6.39 -21.57 17.14
C ALA A 293 7.76 -21.59 16.44
N TYR A 294 7.76 -21.73 15.13
CA TYR A 294 8.97 -21.67 14.31
C TYR A 294 9.68 -20.32 14.45
N LEU A 295 8.96 -19.20 14.29
CA LEU A 295 9.52 -17.85 14.44
C LEU A 295 10.09 -17.62 15.83
N LYS A 296 9.38 -18.03 16.89
CA LYS A 296 9.84 -17.93 18.28
C LYS A 296 11.11 -18.77 18.57
N ARG A 297 11.31 -19.87 17.83
CA ARG A 297 12.49 -20.73 17.98
C ARG A 297 13.68 -20.21 17.17
N LYS A 298 13.42 -19.65 15.99
CA LYS A 298 14.49 -19.19 15.07
C LYS A 298 15.00 -17.79 15.38
N GLN A 299 14.19 -16.95 16.00
CA GLN A 299 14.55 -15.59 16.37
C GLN A 299 14.66 -15.46 17.91
N PRO A 300 15.57 -14.63 18.41
CA PRO A 300 15.79 -14.44 19.85
C PRO A 300 14.72 -13.54 20.51
N LEU A 301 13.44 -13.72 20.11
CA LEU A 301 12.34 -12.84 20.49
C LEU A 301 12.16 -12.76 22.02
N LYS A 302 12.33 -13.88 22.73
CA LYS A 302 12.21 -13.91 24.20
C LYS A 302 13.36 -13.15 24.87
N LYS A 303 14.59 -13.30 24.36
CA LYS A 303 15.79 -12.65 24.91
C LYS A 303 15.65 -11.13 24.94
N TYR A 304 15.04 -10.56 23.89
CA TYR A 304 14.91 -9.10 23.74
C TYR A 304 13.51 -8.57 24.03
N ASN A 305 12.65 -9.37 24.68
CA ASN A 305 11.26 -9.02 24.97
C ASN A 305 10.44 -8.59 23.73
N MET A 306 10.72 -9.26 22.59
CA MET A 306 10.15 -8.97 21.27
C MET A 306 9.09 -9.99 20.85
N VAL A 307 8.47 -10.69 21.79
CA VAL A 307 7.36 -11.60 21.51
C VAL A 307 6.07 -10.76 21.37
N PRO A 308 5.41 -10.76 20.20
CA PRO A 308 4.16 -10.02 20.05
C PRO A 308 3.04 -10.58 20.95
N GLU A 309 2.23 -9.69 21.51
CA GLU A 309 1.07 -10.05 22.34
C GLU A 309 -0.11 -10.62 21.53
N HIS A 310 -0.13 -10.34 20.23
CA HIS A 310 -1.18 -10.78 19.31
C HIS A 310 -0.72 -11.93 18.42
N GLY A 311 -1.68 -12.76 17.97
CA GLY A 311 -1.42 -13.88 17.08
C GLY A 311 -1.00 -13.44 15.66
N PHE A 312 -0.26 -14.29 14.99
CA PHE A 312 0.27 -14.02 13.64
C PHE A 312 -0.85 -13.85 12.60
N LEU A 313 -1.94 -14.64 12.69
CA LEU A 313 -3.09 -14.50 11.78
C LEU A 313 -3.71 -13.09 11.85
N LYS A 314 -3.83 -12.53 13.04
CA LYS A 314 -4.37 -11.19 13.26
C LYS A 314 -3.50 -10.11 12.62
N GLN A 315 -2.19 -10.27 12.63
CA GLN A 315 -1.27 -9.39 11.96
C GLN A 315 -1.33 -9.53 10.43
N LEU A 316 -1.40 -10.77 9.92
CA LEU A 316 -1.59 -11.03 8.48
C LEU A 316 -2.85 -10.36 7.95
N SER A 317 -3.98 -10.53 8.65
CA SER A 317 -5.27 -9.94 8.26
C SER A 317 -5.32 -8.42 8.39
N SER A 318 -4.33 -7.80 9.02
CA SER A 318 -4.17 -6.34 9.14
C SER A 318 -3.17 -5.75 8.12
N CYS A 319 -2.65 -6.57 7.20
CA CYS A 319 -1.61 -6.19 6.23
C CYS A 319 -0.37 -5.53 6.87
N ILE A 320 -0.03 -5.93 8.08
CA ILE A 320 1.19 -5.46 8.75
C ILE A 320 2.29 -6.49 8.45
N PHE A 321 3.06 -6.23 7.39
CA PHE A 321 4.19 -7.07 7.02
C PHE A 321 5.48 -6.28 7.17
N THR A 322 6.44 -6.86 7.89
CA THR A 322 7.78 -6.30 8.02
C THR A 322 8.77 -7.43 7.89
N VAL A 323 9.57 -7.37 6.83
CA VAL A 323 10.70 -8.29 6.64
C VAL A 323 11.89 -7.74 7.41
N LEU A 324 12.51 -8.63 8.18
CA LEU A 324 13.65 -8.31 9.00
C LEU A 324 14.87 -7.97 8.13
N PRO A 325 15.53 -6.82 8.36
CA PRO A 325 16.83 -6.55 7.74
C PRO A 325 17.86 -7.64 8.09
N ALA A 326 18.80 -7.89 7.20
CA ALA A 326 19.90 -8.82 7.47
C ALA A 326 20.66 -8.42 8.74
N ASN A 327 21.03 -9.40 9.54
CA ASN A 327 21.81 -9.23 10.77
C ASN A 327 21.19 -8.27 11.80
N PHE A 328 19.87 -8.08 11.80
CA PHE A 328 19.18 -7.15 12.71
C PHE A 328 19.45 -7.50 14.18
N TYR A 329 19.26 -8.78 14.57
CA TYR A 329 19.48 -9.21 15.94
C TYR A 329 20.97 -9.31 16.31
N ASP A 330 21.86 -9.49 15.34
CA ASP A 330 23.31 -9.46 15.59
C ASP A 330 23.73 -8.06 16.04
N ARG A 331 23.13 -7.00 15.44
CA ARG A 331 23.35 -5.61 15.86
C ARG A 331 22.79 -5.30 17.24
N VAL A 332 21.68 -5.94 17.60
CA VAL A 332 21.14 -5.83 18.97
C VAL A 332 22.06 -6.54 19.96
N GLU A 333 22.63 -7.68 19.58
CA GLU A 333 23.56 -8.46 20.39
C GLU A 333 24.87 -7.74 20.65
N GLU A 334 25.46 -7.14 19.62
CA GLU A 334 26.72 -6.37 19.73
C GLU A 334 26.54 -5.00 20.40
N GLY A 335 25.28 -4.51 20.52
CA GLY A 335 24.97 -3.24 21.16
C GLY A 335 24.96 -2.02 20.24
N SER A 336 25.15 -2.18 18.92
CA SER A 336 25.03 -1.08 17.96
C SER A 336 23.58 -0.66 17.69
N LEU A 337 22.61 -1.53 18.03
CA LEU A 337 21.17 -1.26 17.98
C LEU A 337 20.51 -1.54 19.33
N VAL A 338 19.91 -0.50 19.92
CA VAL A 338 19.23 -0.58 21.21
C VAL A 338 17.71 -0.53 21.00
N LEU A 339 17.00 -1.54 21.54
CA LEU A 339 15.54 -1.65 21.44
C LEU A 339 14.88 -1.12 22.71
N LYS A 340 13.95 -0.17 22.60
CA LYS A 340 13.21 0.43 23.71
C LYS A 340 11.70 0.39 23.45
N LYS A 341 10.96 -0.35 24.30
CA LYS A 341 9.49 -0.35 24.26
C LYS A 341 8.98 0.74 25.19
N SER A 342 8.17 1.67 24.66
CA SER A 342 7.56 2.76 25.42
C SER A 342 6.20 3.14 24.81
N GLN A 343 5.21 3.43 25.66
CA GLN A 343 3.89 3.85 25.21
C GLN A 343 3.86 5.33 24.85
N SER A 344 4.68 6.13 25.52
CA SER A 344 4.81 7.57 25.29
C SER A 344 6.25 8.02 25.34
N PHE A 345 6.54 9.14 24.73
CA PHE A 345 7.83 9.82 24.83
C PHE A 345 7.63 11.32 24.70
N ASN A 346 8.54 12.10 25.27
CA ASN A 346 8.60 13.54 25.16
C ASN A 346 10.02 13.98 24.84
N PHE A 347 10.15 15.13 24.23
CA PHE A 347 11.45 15.74 24.00
C PHE A 347 11.95 16.46 25.26
N CYS A 348 13.26 16.50 25.40
CA CYS A 348 13.98 17.38 26.30
C CYS A 348 15.16 18.01 25.56
N LYS A 349 15.88 18.93 26.20
CA LYS A 349 16.93 19.73 25.55
C LYS A 349 17.96 18.89 24.77
N ASN A 350 18.37 17.75 25.29
CA ASN A 350 19.44 16.93 24.70
C ASN A 350 19.03 15.48 24.40
N GLY A 351 17.71 15.22 24.27
CA GLY A 351 17.25 13.86 24.00
C GLY A 351 15.75 13.64 24.19
N LEU A 352 15.40 12.41 24.52
CA LEU A 352 14.04 11.95 24.71
C LEU A 352 13.83 11.35 26.10
N VAL A 353 12.71 11.66 26.73
CA VAL A 353 12.23 11.01 27.96
C VAL A 353 11.15 10.01 27.56
N ILE A 354 11.29 8.77 27.97
CA ILE A 354 10.33 7.69 27.73
C ILE A 354 9.69 7.25 29.05
N ASP A 355 8.46 6.70 28.99
CA ASP A 355 7.71 6.28 30.17
C ASP A 355 8.31 5.06 30.89
N SER A 356 9.18 4.33 30.25
CA SER A 356 9.83 3.13 30.79
C SER A 356 11.17 3.39 31.46
N GLU A 357 11.69 4.63 31.46
CA GLU A 357 13.01 4.98 32.03
C GLU A 357 13.01 6.35 32.70
N GLU A 358 13.68 6.48 33.84
CA GLU A 358 13.79 7.75 34.57
C GLU A 358 14.80 8.71 33.93
N THR A 359 15.84 8.15 33.28
CA THR A 359 16.90 8.96 32.65
C THR A 359 16.60 9.23 31.18
N PRO A 360 16.80 10.47 30.71
CA PRO A 360 16.61 10.79 29.30
C PRO A 360 17.59 10.00 28.39
N ILE A 361 17.09 9.53 27.27
CA ILE A 361 17.89 8.96 26.19
C ILE A 361 18.59 10.09 25.46
N ALA A 362 19.89 10.21 25.63
CA ALA A 362 20.68 11.21 24.93
C ALA A 362 20.69 10.91 23.42
N THR A 363 20.28 11.90 22.61
CA THR A 363 20.20 11.75 21.16
C THR A 363 20.53 13.08 20.45
N ASP A 364 21.10 13.00 19.27
CA ASP A 364 21.45 14.15 18.44
C ASP A 364 20.48 14.32 17.27
N ILE A 365 19.88 13.20 16.83
CA ILE A 365 18.93 13.16 15.72
C ILE A 365 17.75 12.26 16.08
N VAL A 366 16.53 12.73 15.83
CA VAL A 366 15.30 11.92 15.92
C VAL A 366 14.69 11.76 14.53
N ILE A 367 14.43 10.51 14.12
CA ILE A 367 13.76 10.21 12.85
C ILE A 367 12.40 9.56 13.15
N PHE A 368 11.32 10.24 12.80
CA PHE A 368 9.99 9.69 12.87
C PHE A 368 9.74 8.73 11.70
N ALA A 369 9.67 7.45 11.97
CA ALA A 369 9.23 6.41 11.04
C ALA A 369 7.80 5.94 11.41
N THR A 370 6.92 6.91 11.64
CA THR A 370 5.57 6.76 12.21
C THR A 370 4.48 6.62 11.15
N GLY A 371 4.87 6.53 9.87
CA GLY A 371 3.96 6.32 8.74
C GLY A 371 3.35 7.61 8.19
N TYR A 372 2.19 7.50 7.53
CA TYR A 372 1.59 8.58 6.74
C TYR A 372 0.10 8.71 7.03
N LYS A 373 -0.44 9.93 6.89
CA LYS A 373 -1.87 10.25 6.98
C LYS A 373 -2.53 10.07 5.60
N SER A 374 -2.60 8.82 5.13
CA SER A 374 -3.05 8.49 3.77
C SER A 374 -4.50 8.87 3.48
N ASP A 375 -5.39 8.69 4.46
CA ASP A 375 -6.82 9.03 4.32
C ASP A 375 -7.03 10.54 4.27
N GLU A 376 -6.26 11.29 5.05
CA GLU A 376 -6.28 12.76 5.02
C GLU A 376 -5.73 13.28 3.68
N LYS A 377 -4.66 12.70 3.15
CA LYS A 377 -4.16 13.00 1.81
C LYS A 377 -5.22 12.77 0.73
N LEU A 378 -5.93 11.63 0.79
CA LEU A 378 -6.99 11.30 -0.16
C LEU A 378 -8.18 12.24 -0.02
N LYS A 379 -8.57 12.60 1.20
CA LYS A 379 -9.62 13.58 1.48
C LYS A 379 -9.29 14.96 0.90
N ASN A 380 -8.09 15.43 1.15
CA ASN A 380 -7.70 16.82 0.86
C ASN A 380 -7.61 17.15 -0.64
N ILE A 381 -7.61 16.14 -1.53
CA ILE A 381 -7.63 16.38 -2.97
C ILE A 381 -9.01 16.86 -3.47
N PHE A 382 -10.10 16.52 -2.75
CA PHE A 382 -11.46 16.89 -3.14
C PHE A 382 -11.82 18.30 -2.67
N LYS A 383 -12.39 19.11 -3.56
CA LYS A 383 -12.97 20.41 -3.21
C LYS A 383 -14.31 20.26 -2.49
N SER A 384 -15.14 19.32 -2.93
CA SER A 384 -16.46 19.06 -2.36
C SER A 384 -16.37 18.50 -0.94
N SER A 385 -16.99 19.19 0.02
CA SER A 385 -17.12 18.72 1.41
C SER A 385 -17.90 17.40 1.51
N TYR A 386 -18.83 17.14 0.57
CA TYR A 386 -19.54 15.88 0.47
C TYR A 386 -18.59 14.71 0.18
N PHE A 387 -17.73 14.84 -0.84
CA PHE A 387 -16.77 13.79 -1.15
C PHE A 387 -15.69 13.64 -0.07
N GLN A 388 -15.29 14.72 0.57
CA GLN A 388 -14.41 14.67 1.74
C GLN A 388 -15.03 13.83 2.87
N LYS A 389 -16.34 13.98 3.12
CA LYS A 389 -17.09 13.16 4.11
C LYS A 389 -17.14 11.69 3.67
N CYS A 390 -17.43 11.41 2.40
CA CYS A 390 -17.42 10.06 1.87
C CYS A 390 -16.09 9.33 2.17
N ILE A 391 -14.96 10.02 2.04
CA ILE A 391 -13.64 9.44 2.34
C ILE A 391 -13.41 9.24 3.84
N THR A 392 -13.85 10.19 4.70
CA THR A 392 -13.56 10.17 6.15
C THR A 392 -14.55 9.32 6.95
N GLU A 393 -15.82 9.33 6.60
CA GLU A 393 -16.88 8.61 7.31
C GLU A 393 -16.96 7.14 6.90
N SER A 394 -16.50 6.80 5.69
CA SER A 394 -16.44 5.42 5.24
C SER A 394 -15.24 4.71 5.83
N LEU A 395 -15.45 3.94 6.89
CA LEU A 395 -14.46 2.97 7.38
C LEU A 395 -14.43 1.70 6.50
N ALA A 396 -15.44 1.52 5.65
CA ALA A 396 -15.57 0.38 4.76
C ALA A 396 -14.57 0.46 3.58
N PRO A 397 -14.17 -0.67 3.02
CA PRO A 397 -13.33 -0.73 1.82
C PRO A 397 -14.04 -0.13 0.61
N PHE A 398 -13.28 0.18 -0.44
CA PHE A 398 -13.84 0.53 -1.74
C PHE A 398 -14.39 -0.72 -2.44
N TYR A 399 -15.46 -0.57 -3.22
CA TYR A 399 -15.96 -1.64 -4.08
C TYR A 399 -14.88 -2.07 -5.06
N ARG A 400 -14.59 -3.37 -5.12
CA ARG A 400 -13.43 -3.95 -5.85
C ARG A 400 -12.09 -3.27 -5.51
N GLU A 401 -11.99 -2.70 -4.30
CA GLU A 401 -10.83 -1.94 -3.81
C GLU A 401 -10.43 -0.74 -4.68
N CYS A 402 -11.30 -0.24 -5.55
CA CYS A 402 -11.00 0.89 -6.41
C CYS A 402 -12.15 1.88 -6.66
N ILE A 403 -13.43 1.53 -6.42
CA ILE A 403 -14.56 2.42 -6.64
C ILE A 403 -15.22 2.78 -5.31
N HIS A 404 -15.40 4.09 -5.05
CA HIS A 404 -16.30 4.54 -3.99
C HIS A 404 -17.74 4.58 -4.53
N PRO A 405 -18.73 3.90 -3.88
CA PRO A 405 -20.09 3.82 -4.41
C PRO A 405 -20.78 5.17 -4.67
N GLN A 406 -20.44 6.18 -3.87
CA GLN A 406 -21.08 7.50 -3.94
C GLN A 406 -20.22 8.57 -4.65
N ILE A 407 -19.05 8.24 -5.20
CA ILE A 407 -18.19 9.19 -5.93
C ILE A 407 -18.18 8.81 -7.40
N PRO A 408 -18.88 9.56 -8.28
CA PRO A 408 -19.03 9.18 -9.69
C PRO A 408 -17.77 9.48 -10.50
N GLN A 409 -17.58 8.72 -11.58
CA GLN A 409 -16.53 8.92 -12.59
C GLN A 409 -15.12 9.05 -12.02
N LEU A 410 -14.89 8.34 -10.90
CA LEU A 410 -13.62 8.33 -10.19
C LEU A 410 -13.25 6.93 -9.73
N ALA A 411 -12.00 6.56 -9.95
CA ALA A 411 -11.40 5.35 -9.39
C ALA A 411 -10.14 5.68 -8.58
N ILE A 412 -9.84 4.85 -7.58
CA ILE A 412 -8.66 4.99 -6.72
C ILE A 412 -7.86 3.69 -6.84
N LEU A 413 -6.64 3.75 -7.38
CA LEU A 413 -5.77 2.59 -7.52
C LEU A 413 -4.52 2.70 -6.65
N GLY A 414 -4.07 1.56 -6.11
CA GLY A 414 -2.88 1.51 -5.25
C GLY A 414 -3.12 1.99 -3.83
N PHE A 415 -4.38 2.03 -3.38
CA PHE A 415 -4.73 2.34 -1.99
C PHE A 415 -4.89 1.08 -1.13
N ALA A 416 -5.22 -0.05 -1.73
CA ALA A 416 -5.34 -1.33 -1.04
C ALA A 416 -3.97 -1.92 -0.68
N ASP A 417 -3.87 -2.50 0.52
CA ASP A 417 -2.71 -3.26 0.97
C ASP A 417 -2.93 -4.75 0.69
N SER A 418 -1.93 -5.43 0.15
CA SER A 418 -1.96 -6.86 -0.09
C SER A 418 -0.53 -7.41 -0.07
N PRO A 419 -0.29 -8.65 0.39
CA PRO A 419 1.02 -9.30 0.24
C PRO A 419 1.40 -9.53 -1.23
N ALA A 420 0.41 -9.51 -2.11
CA ALA A 420 0.55 -9.67 -3.57
C ALA A 420 0.22 -8.38 -4.33
N ILE A 421 0.65 -7.23 -3.81
CA ILE A 421 0.16 -5.89 -4.16
C ILE A 421 0.26 -5.56 -5.66
N LEU A 422 1.33 -5.99 -6.34
CA LEU A 422 1.56 -5.60 -7.73
C LEU A 422 0.51 -6.19 -8.67
N TYR A 423 0.41 -7.52 -8.73
CA TYR A 423 -0.54 -8.15 -9.67
C TYR A 423 -2.01 -7.99 -9.23
N THR A 424 -2.29 -7.81 -7.94
CA THR A 424 -3.66 -7.47 -7.51
C THR A 424 -4.05 -6.06 -7.96
N THR A 425 -3.13 -5.09 -7.92
CA THR A 425 -3.35 -3.73 -8.47
C THR A 425 -3.48 -3.79 -10.00
N GLU A 426 -2.69 -4.62 -10.66
CA GLU A 426 -2.79 -4.85 -12.11
C GLU A 426 -4.16 -5.39 -12.49
N MET A 427 -4.69 -6.38 -11.76
CA MET A 427 -6.03 -6.92 -11.99
C MET A 427 -7.13 -5.87 -11.86
N ARG A 428 -7.04 -4.98 -10.86
CA ARG A 428 -7.97 -3.85 -10.72
C ARG A 428 -7.84 -2.84 -11.86
N SER A 429 -6.62 -2.61 -12.31
CA SER A 429 -6.38 -1.74 -13.46
C SER A 429 -6.95 -2.32 -14.76
N LYS A 430 -6.81 -3.63 -15.00
CA LYS A 430 -7.45 -4.34 -16.12
C LYS A 430 -8.98 -4.28 -16.04
N TRP A 431 -9.53 -4.50 -14.84
CA TRP A 431 -10.97 -4.41 -14.59
C TRP A 431 -11.50 -2.99 -14.88
N LEU A 432 -10.80 -1.97 -14.41
CA LEU A 432 -11.16 -0.58 -14.65
C LEU A 432 -11.11 -0.24 -16.15
N ALA A 433 -10.10 -0.72 -16.86
CA ALA A 433 -9.99 -0.51 -18.31
C ALA A 433 -11.14 -1.18 -19.08
N HIS A 434 -11.58 -2.37 -18.68
CA HIS A 434 -12.77 -3.03 -19.25
C HIS A 434 -14.05 -2.26 -18.92
N PHE A 435 -14.17 -1.75 -17.69
CA PHE A 435 -15.30 -0.90 -17.30
C PHE A 435 -15.34 0.37 -18.15
N LEU A 436 -14.23 1.10 -18.27
CA LEU A 436 -14.14 2.31 -19.10
C LEU A 436 -14.48 2.04 -20.58
N ALA A 437 -14.11 0.88 -21.09
CA ALA A 437 -14.49 0.44 -22.44
C ALA A 437 -15.96 0.02 -22.59
N GLY A 438 -16.78 0.18 -21.53
CA GLY A 438 -18.20 -0.13 -21.55
C GLY A 438 -18.51 -1.62 -21.71
N LYS A 439 -17.66 -2.51 -21.19
CA LYS A 439 -17.87 -3.95 -21.31
C LYS A 439 -18.85 -4.52 -20.28
N PHE A 440 -19.08 -3.80 -19.19
CA PHE A 440 -20.08 -4.12 -18.15
C PHE A 440 -20.51 -2.84 -17.42
N LYS A 441 -21.64 -2.93 -16.72
CA LYS A 441 -22.14 -1.89 -15.79
C LYS A 441 -21.77 -2.21 -14.36
N LEU A 442 -21.61 -1.17 -13.55
CA LEU A 442 -21.56 -1.35 -12.11
C LEU A 442 -22.96 -1.71 -11.56
N PRO A 443 -23.03 -2.49 -10.49
CA PRO A 443 -24.27 -2.70 -9.73
C PRO A 443 -24.83 -1.38 -9.21
N THR A 444 -26.05 -1.42 -8.64
CA THR A 444 -26.61 -0.27 -7.93
C THR A 444 -25.69 0.17 -6.79
N ILE A 445 -25.78 1.45 -6.41
CA ILE A 445 -24.99 2.00 -5.29
C ILE A 445 -25.21 1.16 -4.04
N ARG A 446 -26.47 0.78 -3.75
CA ARG A 446 -26.83 -0.06 -2.61
C ARG A 446 -26.18 -1.46 -2.65
N GLU A 447 -26.19 -2.11 -3.81
CA GLU A 447 -25.54 -3.42 -3.97
C GLU A 447 -24.02 -3.34 -3.76
N MET A 448 -23.37 -2.27 -4.26
CA MET A 448 -21.95 -2.03 -4.02
C MET A 448 -21.66 -1.79 -2.53
N GLU A 449 -22.47 -0.97 -1.85
CA GLU A 449 -22.34 -0.72 -0.40
C GLU A 449 -22.54 -1.99 0.42
N ASP A 450 -23.50 -2.84 0.05
CA ASP A 450 -23.73 -4.11 0.70
C ASP A 450 -22.58 -5.10 0.49
N ASP A 451 -21.96 -5.10 -0.70
CA ASP A 451 -20.76 -5.90 -0.96
C ASP A 451 -19.59 -5.44 -0.09
N VAL A 452 -19.31 -4.14 -0.04
CA VAL A 452 -18.22 -3.63 0.80
C VAL A 452 -18.44 -3.87 2.29
N LYS A 453 -19.70 -3.79 2.77
CA LYS A 453 -20.04 -4.14 4.16
C LYS A 453 -19.81 -5.63 4.47
N LYS A 454 -20.10 -6.53 3.50
CA LYS A 454 -19.81 -7.97 3.64
C LYS A 454 -18.30 -8.22 3.75
N TRP A 455 -17.51 -7.55 2.92
CA TRP A 455 -16.05 -7.61 2.99
C TRP A 455 -15.51 -7.05 4.31
N GLU A 456 -15.98 -5.90 4.74
CA GLU A 456 -15.61 -5.28 6.02
C GLU A 456 -15.89 -6.22 7.20
N LYS A 457 -17.11 -6.77 7.27
CA LYS A 457 -17.51 -7.72 8.33
C LYS A 457 -16.60 -8.94 8.35
N CYS A 458 -16.29 -9.49 7.17
CA CYS A 458 -15.42 -10.66 7.04
C CYS A 458 -14.00 -10.34 7.53
N MET A 459 -13.42 -9.22 7.12
CA MET A 459 -12.05 -8.86 7.51
C MET A 459 -11.95 -8.41 8.96
N LYS A 460 -12.95 -7.71 9.49
CA LYS A 460 -13.03 -7.38 10.93
C LYS A 460 -13.05 -8.64 11.81
N TYR A 461 -13.67 -9.73 11.36
CA TYR A 461 -13.65 -11.00 12.08
C TYR A 461 -12.22 -11.52 12.32
N TYR A 462 -11.32 -11.38 11.33
CA TYR A 462 -9.93 -11.85 11.43
C TYR A 462 -8.98 -10.81 12.05
N ALA A 463 -9.14 -9.53 11.69
CA ALA A 463 -8.24 -8.45 12.11
C ALA A 463 -8.65 -7.83 13.46
N ASN A 464 -9.94 -7.89 13.80
CA ASN A 464 -10.53 -7.30 15.00
C ASN A 464 -10.17 -5.81 15.15
N GLU A 465 -9.67 -5.36 16.31
CA GLU A 465 -9.25 -3.96 16.56
C GLU A 465 -8.11 -3.46 15.64
N ARG A 466 -7.44 -4.37 14.91
CA ARG A 466 -6.38 -4.05 13.95
C ARG A 466 -6.87 -3.90 12.52
N TYR A 467 -8.18 -3.96 12.32
CA TYR A 467 -8.77 -3.79 11.00
C TYR A 467 -8.34 -2.46 10.36
N LYS A 468 -8.01 -2.52 9.06
CA LYS A 468 -7.71 -1.35 8.23
C LYS A 468 -8.53 -1.43 6.96
N ARG A 469 -9.18 -0.34 6.59
CA ARG A 469 -9.98 -0.23 5.36
C ARG A 469 -9.22 -0.66 4.10
N SER A 470 -7.93 -0.39 4.05
CA SER A 470 -7.08 -0.73 2.91
C SER A 470 -6.65 -2.19 2.84
N CYS A 471 -6.95 -3.00 3.87
CA CYS A 471 -6.48 -4.38 3.97
C CYS A 471 -7.67 -5.35 3.94
N ILE A 472 -8.21 -5.61 2.76
CA ILE A 472 -9.35 -6.51 2.60
C ILE A 472 -9.01 -7.82 1.87
N SER A 473 -7.99 -7.83 1.05
CA SER A 473 -7.61 -9.03 0.27
C SER A 473 -6.45 -9.82 0.88
N ALA A 474 -6.00 -9.49 2.09
CA ALA A 474 -4.83 -10.12 2.71
C ALA A 474 -4.90 -11.65 2.81
N LEU A 475 -6.07 -12.17 3.19
CA LEU A 475 -6.31 -13.61 3.33
C LEU A 475 -7.01 -14.25 2.13
N LEU A 476 -7.53 -13.45 1.21
CA LEU A 476 -8.40 -13.86 0.11
C LEU A 476 -8.04 -13.20 -1.23
N PRO A 477 -6.73 -13.11 -1.61
CA PRO A 477 -6.34 -12.42 -2.84
C PRO A 477 -6.85 -13.11 -4.10
N ILE A 478 -6.93 -14.45 -4.11
CA ILE A 478 -7.44 -15.23 -5.24
C ILE A 478 -8.95 -15.03 -5.38
N TYR A 479 -9.69 -15.13 -4.28
CA TYR A 479 -11.14 -14.90 -4.28
C TYR A 479 -11.51 -13.48 -4.71
N CYS A 480 -10.73 -12.47 -4.30
CA CYS A 480 -10.90 -11.10 -4.75
C CYS A 480 -10.70 -10.97 -6.27
N ASN A 481 -9.62 -11.55 -6.80
CA ASN A 481 -9.35 -11.55 -8.24
C ASN A 481 -10.38 -12.39 -9.03
N ASP A 482 -10.95 -13.45 -8.43
CA ASP A 482 -12.04 -14.21 -9.04
C ASP A 482 -13.29 -13.37 -9.27
N GLN A 483 -13.63 -12.50 -8.32
CA GLN A 483 -14.75 -11.57 -8.50
C GLN A 483 -14.48 -10.56 -9.62
N ILE A 484 -13.26 -10.04 -9.70
CA ILE A 484 -12.80 -9.16 -10.78
C ILE A 484 -12.89 -9.88 -12.13
N CYS A 485 -12.44 -11.14 -12.23
CA CYS A 485 -12.57 -11.94 -13.45
C CYS A 485 -14.03 -12.14 -13.85
N LYS A 486 -14.91 -12.46 -12.89
CA LYS A 486 -16.35 -12.65 -13.15
C LYS A 486 -17.04 -11.40 -13.64
N ASP A 487 -16.75 -10.24 -13.03
CA ASP A 487 -17.31 -8.95 -13.48
C ASP A 487 -16.94 -8.65 -14.93
N MET A 488 -15.74 -9.04 -15.37
CA MET A 488 -15.27 -8.89 -16.76
C MET A 488 -15.75 -10.01 -17.70
N GLY A 489 -16.46 -11.04 -17.22
CA GLY A 489 -16.88 -12.19 -18.00
C GLY A 489 -15.77 -13.22 -18.26
N PHE A 490 -14.67 -13.19 -17.52
CA PHE A 490 -13.56 -14.13 -17.67
C PHE A 490 -13.65 -15.30 -16.69
N ASN A 491 -13.09 -16.46 -17.12
CA ASN A 491 -12.99 -17.62 -16.24
C ASN A 491 -12.05 -17.32 -15.06
N PRO A 492 -12.51 -17.44 -13.80
CA PRO A 492 -11.67 -17.22 -12.64
C PRO A 492 -10.66 -18.34 -12.38
N ARG A 493 -10.89 -19.56 -12.93
CA ARG A 493 -9.95 -20.68 -12.80
C ARG A 493 -8.83 -20.51 -13.83
N ARG A 494 -7.60 -20.43 -13.33
CA ARG A 494 -6.44 -20.07 -14.17
C ARG A 494 -5.46 -21.21 -14.43
N LYS A 495 -5.56 -22.30 -13.67
CA LYS A 495 -4.68 -23.46 -13.82
C LYS A 495 -5.31 -24.54 -14.72
N LYS A 496 -4.48 -25.28 -15.45
CA LYS A 496 -4.94 -26.30 -16.41
C LYS A 496 -5.56 -27.54 -15.76
N TRP A 497 -5.05 -27.92 -14.57
CA TRP A 497 -5.42 -29.15 -13.90
C TRP A 497 -6.06 -28.86 -12.54
N LEU A 498 -7.04 -29.68 -12.15
CA LEU A 498 -7.77 -29.49 -10.88
C LEU A 498 -6.84 -29.48 -9.65
N LEU A 499 -5.87 -30.38 -9.58
CA LEU A 499 -4.91 -30.39 -8.46
C LEU A 499 -4.01 -29.14 -8.47
N ALA A 500 -3.58 -28.68 -9.63
CA ALA A 500 -2.84 -27.42 -9.74
C ALA A 500 -3.72 -26.23 -9.36
N GLU A 501 -5.00 -26.22 -9.77
CA GLU A 501 -5.95 -25.18 -9.40
C GLU A 501 -6.14 -25.07 -7.88
N LEU A 502 -6.14 -26.21 -7.17
CA LEU A 502 -6.32 -26.24 -5.72
C LEU A 502 -5.02 -25.91 -4.95
N PHE A 503 -3.89 -26.48 -5.36
CA PHE A 503 -2.69 -26.52 -4.53
C PHE A 503 -1.49 -25.71 -5.08
N ALA A 504 -1.48 -25.36 -6.38
CA ALA A 504 -0.40 -24.52 -6.89
C ALA A 504 -0.62 -23.04 -6.48
N PRO A 505 0.45 -22.32 -6.12
CA PRO A 505 0.34 -20.90 -5.79
C PRO A 505 -0.13 -20.11 -7.01
N TYR A 506 -0.94 -19.10 -6.75
CA TYR A 506 -1.34 -18.13 -7.75
C TYR A 506 -0.30 -17.01 -7.82
N CYS A 507 0.12 -16.67 -9.03
CA CYS A 507 1.17 -15.69 -9.29
C CYS A 507 0.79 -14.77 -10.47
N PRO A 508 1.56 -13.73 -10.78
CA PRO A 508 1.26 -12.80 -11.88
C PRO A 508 1.01 -13.49 -13.22
N ASP A 509 1.79 -14.51 -13.56
CA ASP A 509 1.67 -15.23 -14.85
C ASP A 509 0.30 -15.86 -15.08
N ASP A 510 -0.42 -16.22 -14.01
CA ASP A 510 -1.77 -16.77 -14.10
C ASP A 510 -2.78 -15.76 -14.65
N TYR A 511 -2.47 -14.47 -14.54
CA TYR A 511 -3.34 -13.37 -14.98
C TYR A 511 -2.86 -12.67 -16.26
N LYS A 512 -1.84 -13.21 -16.91
CA LYS A 512 -1.31 -12.67 -18.18
C LYS A 512 -2.35 -12.69 -19.29
N TYR A 513 -3.01 -13.83 -19.47
CA TYR A 513 -4.03 -14.02 -20.50
C TYR A 513 -5.38 -14.27 -19.82
N LEU A 514 -6.30 -13.32 -19.96
CA LEU A 514 -7.67 -13.46 -19.48
C LEU A 514 -8.50 -14.09 -20.60
N CYS A 515 -9.00 -15.31 -20.38
CA CYS A 515 -9.84 -16.03 -21.34
C CYS A 515 -11.31 -15.90 -20.95
N TRP A 516 -12.19 -15.70 -21.92
CA TRP A 516 -13.63 -15.66 -21.72
C TRP A 516 -14.15 -16.95 -21.07
N GLN A 517 -15.22 -16.84 -20.27
CA GLN A 517 -15.97 -18.02 -19.85
C GLN A 517 -16.64 -18.65 -21.09
N MET A 518 -16.34 -19.90 -21.39
CA MET A 518 -17.11 -20.69 -22.34
C MET A 518 -18.36 -21.25 -21.67
#